data_28d84de69d6f922b0ae6f47faa6be0e5
#
_entry.id   28d84de69d6f922b0ae6f47faa6be0e5
#
_cell.length_a   1.000
_cell.length_b   1.000
_cell.length_c   1.000
_cell.angle_alpha   90.00
_cell.angle_beta   90.00
_cell.angle_gamma   90.00
#
_symmetry.space_group_name_H-M   'P 1'
#
loop_
_entity.id
_entity.type
_entity.pdbx_description
1 polymer ?
#
loop_
_entity_poly.entity_id
_entity_poly.type
_entity_poly.pdbx_seq_one_letter_code
_entity_poly.pdbx_strand_id
1 'polypeptide(L)'
;MSRLQFITAIPADIRRGSGCYVGTRLLVEGLLRLGNPVEVVRPRHQLPNFTATRVLFNETLRTRDFRADATIGIDADGYSIAGRRNLPPHIACIKGVLGDAVRFESGFTRASMAFQSRLEAKHARRADLVVTISRYCADRIEELYGVPDAVVVPELIDLNAWRQLFRANPAGPDKNRFIVLSVCRFYPRKGLAILLQAAAQLRHMIPRLEIRIVGNGPEYKRLRQICTGLRLDAVVNWLGDVSLAGLAQEYNRAHVFCLPSLQEGFGIVFLEAMAAGKPIIAVRAAAVPEVVRHGILAEPENAESLAAGILQFYRNPDLCRSLALAGLADVENFDVHRVARLFLSEIAKVIPATDAGSPDWAVNSALD
;
A
#
# COMPACT_ATOMS: atom_id res chain seq x y z
N MET A 1 0.23 12.18 -25.84
CA MET A 1 -0.15 12.51 -24.45
C MET A 1 -1.62 12.19 -24.28
N SER A 2 -1.96 11.34 -23.31
CA SER A 2 -3.36 10.93 -23.10
C SER A 2 -3.97 11.73 -21.94
N ARG A 3 -5.19 12.23 -22.15
CA ARG A 3 -6.00 12.85 -21.10
C ARG A 3 -6.68 11.75 -20.28
N LEU A 4 -6.42 11.70 -18.99
CA LEU A 4 -6.91 10.65 -18.10
C LEU A 4 -7.85 11.21 -17.03
N GLN A 5 -8.92 10.48 -16.70
CA GLN A 5 -9.81 10.83 -15.59
C GLN A 5 -9.84 9.71 -14.56
N PHE A 6 -9.29 10.00 -13.38
CA PHE A 6 -9.34 9.10 -12.21
C PHE A 6 -10.64 9.29 -11.45
N ILE A 7 -11.29 8.20 -11.08
CA ILE A 7 -12.59 8.18 -10.41
C ILE A 7 -12.41 7.51 -9.05
N THR A 8 -12.64 8.26 -7.97
CA THR A 8 -12.51 7.71 -6.62
C THR A 8 -13.36 8.44 -5.59
N ALA A 9 -14.05 7.69 -4.75
CA ALA A 9 -14.72 8.19 -3.55
C ALA A 9 -13.80 8.22 -2.32
N ILE A 10 -12.58 7.69 -2.42
CA ILE A 10 -11.63 7.62 -1.31
C ILE A 10 -11.29 9.05 -0.83
N PRO A 11 -11.41 9.33 0.48
CA PRO A 11 -11.11 10.65 1.03
C PRO A 11 -9.68 11.09 0.71
N ALA A 12 -9.50 12.39 0.43
CA ALA A 12 -8.19 12.99 0.18
C ALA A 12 -7.34 13.21 1.45
N ASP A 13 -7.78 12.66 2.58
CA ASP A 13 -7.10 12.78 3.87
C ASP A 13 -6.42 11.46 4.23
N ILE A 14 -5.11 11.48 4.37
CA ILE A 14 -4.31 10.30 4.75
C ILE A 14 -4.73 9.74 6.12
N ARG A 15 -5.26 10.58 7.02
CA ARG A 15 -5.76 10.16 8.33
C ARG A 15 -7.03 9.32 8.22
N ARG A 16 -7.83 9.54 7.17
CA ARG A 16 -9.05 8.80 6.85
C ARG A 16 -8.84 7.78 5.74
N GLY A 17 -7.76 7.95 4.94
CA GLY A 17 -7.40 7.08 3.82
C GLY A 17 -6.51 5.92 4.26
N SER A 18 -6.49 4.90 3.41
CA SER A 18 -5.55 3.78 3.47
C SER A 18 -4.33 4.07 2.58
N GLY A 19 -3.38 3.12 2.50
CA GLY A 19 -2.29 3.15 1.51
C GLY A 19 -2.76 3.35 0.07
N CYS A 20 -3.99 2.92 -0.25
CA CYS A 20 -4.63 3.15 -1.55
C CYS A 20 -4.69 4.65 -1.93
N TYR A 21 -4.99 5.55 -0.99
CA TYR A 21 -4.96 6.99 -1.25
C TYR A 21 -3.55 7.47 -1.62
N VAL A 22 -2.53 7.04 -0.87
CA VAL A 22 -1.14 7.43 -1.11
C VAL A 22 -0.67 6.95 -2.48
N GLY A 23 -0.87 5.67 -2.81
CA GLY A 23 -0.50 5.10 -4.10
C GLY A 23 -1.23 5.74 -5.27
N THR A 24 -2.55 6.01 -5.13
CA THR A 24 -3.32 6.70 -6.17
C THR A 24 -2.82 8.12 -6.40
N ARG A 25 -2.54 8.87 -5.33
CA ARG A 25 -2.01 10.24 -5.43
C ARG A 25 -0.65 10.26 -6.11
N LEU A 26 0.26 9.38 -5.70
CA LEU A 26 1.60 9.29 -6.29
C LEU A 26 1.54 8.89 -7.77
N LEU A 27 0.64 7.97 -8.15
CA LEU A 27 0.45 7.61 -9.55
C LEU A 27 -0.04 8.81 -10.38
N VAL A 28 -1.03 9.54 -9.90
CA VAL A 28 -1.53 10.76 -10.55
C VAL A 28 -0.41 11.80 -10.70
N GLU A 29 0.37 12.05 -9.63
CA GLU A 29 1.52 12.97 -9.68
C GLU A 29 2.58 12.50 -10.69
N GLY A 30 2.88 11.21 -10.74
CA GLY A 30 3.82 10.62 -11.71
C GLY A 30 3.35 10.80 -13.15
N LEU A 31 2.06 10.58 -13.43
CA LEU A 31 1.47 10.77 -14.76
C LEU A 31 1.49 12.24 -15.19
N LEU A 32 1.21 13.17 -14.28
CA LEU A 32 1.30 14.62 -14.54
C LEU A 32 2.74 15.02 -14.86
N ARG A 33 3.74 14.52 -14.12
CA ARG A 33 5.17 14.77 -14.39
C ARG A 33 5.63 14.22 -15.73
N LEU A 34 4.97 13.16 -16.24
CA LEU A 34 5.18 12.61 -17.58
C LEU A 34 4.41 13.36 -18.68
N GLY A 35 3.78 14.49 -18.35
CA GLY A 35 3.09 15.35 -19.30
C GLY A 35 1.67 14.93 -19.66
N ASN A 36 1.08 13.95 -18.99
CA ASN A 36 -0.30 13.53 -19.25
C ASN A 36 -1.28 14.34 -18.39
N PRO A 37 -2.28 15.02 -19.00
CA PRO A 37 -3.31 15.71 -18.25
C PRO A 37 -4.16 14.72 -17.44
N VAL A 38 -4.23 14.90 -16.14
CA VAL A 38 -5.02 14.05 -15.25
C VAL A 38 -6.03 14.87 -14.48
N GLU A 39 -7.30 14.50 -14.57
CA GLU A 39 -8.37 15.00 -13.71
C GLU A 39 -8.76 13.94 -12.69
N VAL A 40 -8.97 14.33 -11.43
CA VAL A 40 -9.48 13.41 -10.39
C VAL A 40 -10.93 13.76 -10.06
N VAL A 41 -11.82 12.88 -10.45
CA VAL A 41 -13.27 12.98 -10.20
C VAL A 41 -13.58 12.41 -8.82
N ARG A 42 -14.16 13.23 -7.95
CA ARG A 42 -14.51 12.88 -6.56
C ARG A 42 -15.95 13.25 -6.23
N PRO A 43 -16.55 12.64 -5.18
CA PRO A 43 -17.86 13.08 -4.69
C PRO A 43 -17.77 14.52 -4.16
N ARG A 44 -18.80 15.32 -4.45
CA ARG A 44 -18.90 16.70 -3.95
C ARG A 44 -19.01 16.77 -2.43
N HIS A 45 -19.69 15.77 -1.83
CA HIS A 45 -19.92 15.67 -0.39
C HIS A 45 -19.58 14.28 0.11
N GLN A 46 -18.96 14.21 1.29
CA GLN A 46 -18.71 12.99 2.02
C GLN A 46 -19.82 12.80 3.06
N LEU A 47 -20.51 11.66 3.01
CA LEU A 47 -21.48 11.27 4.04
C LEU A 47 -20.75 10.62 5.22
N PRO A 48 -21.36 10.59 6.42
CA PRO A 48 -20.82 9.86 7.56
C PRO A 48 -20.57 8.36 7.26
N ASN A 49 -21.40 7.75 6.41
CA ASN A 49 -21.24 6.39 5.94
C ASN A 49 -20.50 6.40 4.58
N PHE A 50 -19.28 5.87 4.57
CA PHE A 50 -18.46 5.82 3.36
C PHE A 50 -19.09 4.97 2.25
N THR A 51 -19.73 3.84 2.58
CA THR A 51 -20.40 3.00 1.59
C THR A 51 -21.54 3.75 0.90
N ALA A 52 -22.34 4.52 1.66
CA ALA A 52 -23.37 5.35 1.07
C ALA A 52 -22.79 6.45 0.18
N THR A 53 -21.71 7.09 0.61
CA THR A 53 -20.97 8.06 -0.24
C THR A 53 -20.56 7.42 -1.56
N ARG A 54 -19.94 6.24 -1.52
CA ARG A 54 -19.49 5.50 -2.70
C ARG A 54 -20.63 5.16 -3.65
N VAL A 55 -21.74 4.64 -3.13
CA VAL A 55 -22.90 4.28 -3.94
C VAL A 55 -23.50 5.50 -4.62
N LEU A 56 -23.80 6.56 -3.85
CA LEU A 56 -24.39 7.79 -4.41
C LEU A 56 -23.46 8.45 -5.44
N PHE A 57 -22.16 8.52 -5.15
CA PHE A 57 -21.17 9.04 -6.09
C PHE A 57 -21.21 8.27 -7.40
N ASN A 58 -21.16 6.94 -7.35
CA ASN A 58 -21.21 6.12 -8.56
C ASN A 58 -22.51 6.29 -9.34
N GLU A 59 -23.66 6.53 -8.70
CA GLU A 59 -24.89 6.84 -9.42
C GLU A 59 -24.81 8.19 -10.16
N THR A 60 -24.13 9.20 -9.60
CA THR A 60 -23.92 10.49 -10.30
C THR A 60 -23.03 10.37 -11.53
N LEU A 61 -22.17 9.35 -11.61
CA LEU A 61 -21.32 9.13 -12.78
C LEU A 61 -22.11 8.70 -14.02
N ARG A 62 -23.34 8.17 -13.85
CA ARG A 62 -24.16 7.68 -14.97
C ARG A 62 -24.58 8.78 -15.94
N THR A 63 -24.71 10.00 -15.46
CA THR A 63 -25.13 11.17 -16.25
C THR A 63 -23.99 12.10 -16.55
N ARG A 64 -22.75 11.77 -16.08
CA ARG A 64 -21.57 12.60 -16.32
C ARG A 64 -21.06 12.42 -17.74
N ASP A 65 -20.69 13.53 -18.37
CA ASP A 65 -19.88 13.54 -19.58
C ASP A 65 -18.40 13.33 -19.24
N PHE A 66 -17.73 12.43 -19.94
CA PHE A 66 -16.32 12.11 -19.76
C PHE A 66 -15.52 12.55 -20.98
N ARG A 67 -14.70 13.58 -20.81
CA ARG A 67 -13.83 14.14 -21.85
C ARG A 67 -12.39 13.72 -21.63
N ALA A 68 -12.12 12.43 -21.79
CA ALA A 68 -10.83 11.80 -21.58
C ALA A 68 -10.59 10.73 -22.62
N ASP A 69 -9.32 10.36 -22.81
CA ASP A 69 -8.95 9.23 -23.67
C ASP A 69 -9.15 7.90 -22.95
N ALA A 70 -9.10 7.92 -21.62
CA ALA A 70 -9.47 6.79 -20.75
C ALA A 70 -9.96 7.26 -19.37
N THR A 71 -10.80 6.44 -18.75
CA THR A 71 -11.25 6.61 -17.36
C THR A 71 -10.68 5.50 -16.48
N ILE A 72 -10.20 5.84 -15.27
CA ILE A 72 -9.57 4.92 -14.32
C ILE A 72 -10.37 4.93 -13.02
N GLY A 73 -11.10 3.86 -12.75
CA GLY A 73 -11.83 3.69 -11.49
C GLY A 73 -11.00 2.98 -10.43
N ILE A 74 -10.97 3.52 -9.21
CA ILE A 74 -10.19 2.97 -8.10
C ILE A 74 -11.06 2.05 -7.25
N ASP A 75 -10.60 0.81 -7.06
CA ASP A 75 -11.31 -0.25 -6.32
C ASP A 75 -12.75 -0.44 -6.87
N ALA A 76 -13.78 -0.21 -6.06
CA ALA A 76 -15.17 -0.30 -6.51
C ALA A 76 -15.67 0.97 -7.26
N ASP A 77 -14.88 2.06 -7.33
CA ASP A 77 -15.36 3.30 -7.94
C ASP A 77 -15.27 3.26 -9.47
N GLY A 78 -16.40 3.39 -10.14
CA GLY A 78 -16.55 3.22 -11.59
C GLY A 78 -17.49 2.07 -11.99
N TYR A 79 -17.97 1.25 -11.03
CA TYR A 79 -18.85 0.10 -11.33
C TYR A 79 -20.13 0.47 -12.08
N SER A 80 -20.56 1.72 -12.01
CA SER A 80 -21.79 2.21 -12.67
C SER A 80 -21.60 2.56 -14.14
N ILE A 81 -20.36 2.80 -14.56
CA ILE A 81 -19.99 3.21 -15.92
C ILE A 81 -19.19 2.15 -16.68
N ALA A 82 -18.51 1.25 -16.00
CA ALA A 82 -17.77 0.15 -16.61
C ALA A 82 -18.63 -0.66 -17.58
N GLY A 83 -18.12 -0.93 -18.79
CA GLY A 83 -18.79 -1.66 -19.87
C GLY A 83 -19.83 -0.85 -20.64
N ARG A 84 -19.86 0.47 -20.51
CA ARG A 84 -20.75 1.35 -21.30
C ARG A 84 -20.08 1.74 -22.62
N ARG A 85 -20.67 1.32 -23.74
CA ARG A 85 -20.12 1.47 -25.11
C ARG A 85 -19.87 2.93 -25.57
N ASN A 86 -20.57 3.90 -24.98
CA ASN A 86 -20.52 5.31 -25.40
C ASN A 86 -19.55 6.14 -24.54
N LEU A 87 -18.70 5.49 -23.75
CA LEU A 87 -17.70 6.12 -22.91
C LEU A 87 -16.29 5.74 -23.37
N PRO A 88 -15.28 6.55 -23.01
CA PRO A 88 -13.88 6.16 -23.19
C PRO A 88 -13.59 4.81 -22.52
N PRO A 89 -12.57 4.07 -22.97
CA PRO A 89 -12.13 2.85 -22.31
C PRO A 89 -12.02 3.03 -20.81
N HIS A 90 -12.53 2.05 -20.06
CA HIS A 90 -12.59 2.10 -18.61
C HIS A 90 -11.67 1.07 -17.97
N ILE A 91 -10.72 1.55 -17.19
CA ILE A 91 -9.74 0.74 -16.47
C ILE A 91 -10.18 0.59 -15.00
N ALA A 92 -10.33 -0.64 -14.51
CA ALA A 92 -10.50 -0.92 -13.09
C ALA A 92 -9.13 -1.08 -12.44
N CYS A 93 -8.73 -0.11 -11.63
CA CYS A 93 -7.48 -0.14 -10.89
C CYS A 93 -7.74 -0.61 -9.44
N ILE A 94 -7.56 -1.91 -9.18
CA ILE A 94 -7.85 -2.56 -7.89
C ILE A 94 -6.60 -2.51 -7.01
N LYS A 95 -6.61 -1.64 -5.99
CA LYS A 95 -5.49 -1.39 -5.06
C LYS A 95 -5.47 -2.33 -3.85
N GLY A 96 -6.48 -3.15 -3.70
CA GLY A 96 -6.58 -4.16 -2.66
C GLY A 96 -7.91 -4.86 -2.74
N VAL A 97 -7.90 -6.17 -2.87
CA VAL A 97 -9.09 -6.98 -3.13
C VAL A 97 -10.00 -6.97 -1.91
N LEU A 98 -11.12 -6.25 -1.97
CA LEU A 98 -12.06 -6.12 -0.84
C LEU A 98 -12.61 -7.49 -0.40
N GLY A 99 -12.88 -8.39 -1.35
CA GLY A 99 -13.34 -9.75 -1.06
C GLY A 99 -12.36 -10.56 -0.21
N ASP A 100 -11.07 -10.33 -0.37
CA ASP A 100 -10.02 -10.94 0.45
C ASP A 100 -9.94 -10.31 1.85
N ALA A 101 -10.08 -8.99 1.94
CA ALA A 101 -10.00 -8.26 3.21
C ALA A 101 -11.19 -8.54 4.15
N VAL A 102 -12.37 -8.88 3.62
CA VAL A 102 -13.61 -9.19 4.39
C VAL A 102 -13.38 -10.26 5.46
N ARG A 103 -12.51 -11.23 5.23
CA ARG A 103 -12.24 -12.35 6.18
C ARG A 103 -11.62 -11.90 7.50
N PHE A 104 -11.01 -10.72 7.53
CA PHE A 104 -10.38 -10.14 8.73
C PHE A 104 -11.30 -9.19 9.50
N GLU A 105 -12.52 -8.98 9.02
CA GLU A 105 -13.47 -8.05 9.61
C GLU A 105 -14.66 -8.78 10.24
N SER A 106 -15.38 -8.08 11.11
CA SER A 106 -16.54 -8.62 11.84
C SER A 106 -17.71 -7.63 11.84
N GLY A 107 -18.89 -8.09 12.25
CA GLY A 107 -20.07 -7.27 12.45
C GLY A 107 -20.46 -6.44 11.22
N PHE A 108 -20.85 -5.21 11.47
CA PHE A 108 -21.31 -4.27 10.42
C PHE A 108 -20.21 -3.95 9.40
N THR A 109 -18.95 -3.84 9.83
CA THR A 109 -17.80 -3.61 8.92
C THR A 109 -17.69 -4.73 7.90
N ARG A 110 -17.77 -5.99 8.34
CA ARG A 110 -17.76 -7.16 7.45
C ARG A 110 -18.90 -7.12 6.43
N ALA A 111 -20.12 -6.84 6.88
CA ALA A 111 -21.28 -6.77 6.00
C ALA A 111 -21.14 -5.64 4.95
N SER A 112 -20.71 -4.47 5.40
CA SER A 112 -20.43 -3.31 4.53
C SER A 112 -19.34 -3.62 3.49
N MET A 113 -18.22 -4.21 3.90
CA MET A 113 -17.14 -4.58 2.99
C MET A 113 -17.55 -5.70 2.03
N ALA A 114 -18.33 -6.69 2.47
CA ALA A 114 -18.87 -7.72 1.59
C ALA A 114 -19.80 -7.16 0.51
N PHE A 115 -20.60 -6.15 0.85
CA PHE A 115 -21.40 -5.44 -0.15
C PHE A 115 -20.51 -4.68 -1.14
N GLN A 116 -19.52 -3.93 -0.66
CA GLN A 116 -18.59 -3.19 -1.52
C GLN A 116 -17.76 -4.14 -2.42
N SER A 117 -17.39 -5.32 -1.92
CA SER A 117 -16.72 -6.35 -2.71
C SER A 117 -17.55 -6.83 -3.92
N ARG A 118 -18.88 -6.91 -3.78
CA ARG A 118 -19.76 -7.21 -4.93
C ARG A 118 -19.76 -6.10 -5.97
N LEU A 119 -19.66 -4.84 -5.54
CA LEU A 119 -19.53 -3.70 -6.45
C LEU A 119 -18.17 -3.69 -7.14
N GLU A 120 -17.10 -4.03 -6.42
CA GLU A 120 -15.75 -4.16 -6.97
C GLU A 120 -15.67 -5.31 -7.99
N ALA A 121 -16.26 -6.47 -7.69
CA ALA A 121 -16.37 -7.58 -8.63
C ALA A 121 -17.15 -7.20 -9.90
N LYS A 122 -18.25 -6.45 -9.75
CA LYS A 122 -19.00 -5.92 -10.90
C LYS A 122 -18.17 -4.95 -11.72
N HIS A 123 -17.37 -4.10 -11.06
CA HIS A 123 -16.48 -3.16 -11.69
C HIS A 123 -15.40 -3.88 -12.50
N ALA A 124 -14.67 -4.81 -11.87
CA ALA A 124 -13.63 -5.59 -12.52
C ALA A 124 -14.12 -6.39 -13.73
N ARG A 125 -15.29 -7.06 -13.62
CA ARG A 125 -15.85 -7.87 -14.71
C ARG A 125 -16.30 -7.07 -15.92
N ARG A 126 -16.49 -5.76 -15.80
CA ARG A 126 -17.04 -4.89 -16.86
C ARG A 126 -16.05 -3.90 -17.41
N ALA A 127 -14.90 -3.75 -16.78
CA ALA A 127 -13.83 -2.89 -17.25
C ALA A 127 -13.18 -3.46 -18.52
N ASP A 128 -12.66 -2.58 -19.36
CA ASP A 128 -11.92 -2.96 -20.56
C ASP A 128 -10.52 -3.47 -20.23
N LEU A 129 -9.98 -3.08 -19.06
CA LEU A 129 -8.73 -3.55 -18.50
C LEU A 129 -8.82 -3.57 -16.97
N VAL A 130 -8.31 -4.62 -16.34
CA VAL A 130 -8.11 -4.67 -14.89
C VAL A 130 -6.63 -4.55 -14.58
N VAL A 131 -6.28 -3.53 -13.79
CA VAL A 131 -4.93 -3.31 -13.27
C VAL A 131 -4.95 -3.54 -11.77
N THR A 132 -3.96 -4.27 -11.26
CA THR A 132 -3.79 -4.50 -9.83
C THR A 132 -2.32 -4.37 -9.41
N ILE A 133 -2.02 -4.47 -8.12
CA ILE A 133 -0.75 -4.02 -7.55
C ILE A 133 0.25 -5.14 -7.23
N SER A 134 -0.17 -6.40 -7.30
CA SER A 134 0.67 -7.58 -7.02
C SER A 134 0.11 -8.81 -7.72
N ARG A 135 0.94 -9.84 -7.89
CA ARG A 135 0.50 -11.14 -8.38
C ARG A 135 -0.54 -11.75 -7.43
N TYR A 136 -0.29 -11.67 -6.14
CA TYR A 136 -1.26 -12.09 -5.14
C TYR A 136 -2.65 -11.46 -5.35
N CYS A 137 -2.71 -10.14 -5.58
CA CYS A 137 -3.99 -9.47 -5.87
C CYS A 137 -4.62 -9.95 -7.18
N ALA A 138 -3.81 -10.21 -8.22
CA ALA A 138 -4.30 -10.77 -9.49
C ALA A 138 -4.94 -12.14 -9.28
N ASP A 139 -4.26 -13.04 -8.57
CA ASP A 139 -4.77 -14.38 -8.23
C ASP A 139 -6.07 -14.29 -7.39
N ARG A 140 -6.15 -13.34 -6.46
CA ARG A 140 -7.37 -13.11 -5.67
C ARG A 140 -8.52 -12.54 -6.51
N ILE A 141 -8.24 -11.67 -7.48
CA ILE A 141 -9.23 -11.13 -8.42
C ILE A 141 -9.78 -12.27 -9.29
N GLU A 142 -8.93 -13.13 -9.80
CA GLU A 142 -9.35 -14.31 -10.56
C GLU A 142 -10.23 -15.23 -9.72
N GLU A 143 -9.76 -15.63 -8.52
CA GLU A 143 -10.47 -16.57 -7.66
C GLU A 143 -11.83 -16.03 -7.16
N LEU A 144 -11.85 -14.77 -6.68
CA LEU A 144 -13.03 -14.21 -6.02
C LEU A 144 -13.98 -13.51 -6.97
N TYR A 145 -13.45 -12.96 -8.07
CA TYR A 145 -14.24 -12.16 -9.02
C TYR A 145 -14.39 -12.83 -10.40
N GLY A 146 -13.67 -13.92 -10.66
CA GLY A 146 -13.73 -14.62 -11.95
C GLY A 146 -13.20 -13.76 -13.10
N VAL A 147 -12.18 -12.94 -12.86
CA VAL A 147 -11.53 -12.08 -13.84
C VAL A 147 -10.08 -12.53 -13.98
N PRO A 148 -9.76 -13.32 -15.02
CA PRO A 148 -8.39 -13.70 -15.31
C PRO A 148 -7.58 -12.51 -15.87
N ASP A 149 -6.28 -12.67 -15.98
CA ASP A 149 -5.37 -11.77 -16.70
C ASP A 149 -5.35 -10.31 -16.19
N ALA A 150 -5.62 -10.08 -14.90
CA ALA A 150 -5.42 -8.77 -14.31
C ALA A 150 -3.93 -8.38 -14.41
N VAL A 151 -3.67 -7.22 -15.02
CA VAL A 151 -2.30 -6.72 -15.25
C VAL A 151 -1.71 -6.19 -13.95
N VAL A 152 -0.48 -6.60 -13.65
CA VAL A 152 0.20 -6.17 -12.43
C VAL A 152 1.03 -4.92 -12.70
N VAL A 153 0.64 -3.81 -12.08
CA VAL A 153 1.41 -2.57 -11.97
C VAL A 153 1.61 -2.30 -10.48
N PRO A 154 2.82 -2.41 -9.93
CA PRO A 154 3.05 -2.36 -8.49
C PRO A 154 2.72 -1.00 -7.90
N GLU A 155 2.63 -0.91 -6.57
CA GLU A 155 2.62 0.37 -5.87
C GLU A 155 3.98 1.06 -6.02
N LEU A 156 4.00 2.35 -5.73
CA LEU A 156 5.09 3.24 -6.08
C LEU A 156 5.46 4.16 -4.91
N ILE A 157 6.67 4.68 -5.00
CA ILE A 157 7.23 5.62 -4.02
C ILE A 157 7.94 6.77 -4.77
N ASP A 158 7.82 8.00 -4.27
CA ASP A 158 8.65 9.13 -4.75
C ASP A 158 10.00 9.08 -4.01
N LEU A 159 10.96 8.37 -4.60
CA LEU A 159 12.29 8.18 -4.00
C LEU A 159 13.03 9.49 -3.79
N ASN A 160 12.90 10.45 -4.71
CA ASN A 160 13.56 11.74 -4.57
C ASN A 160 13.00 12.52 -3.36
N ALA A 161 11.68 12.55 -3.20
CA ALA A 161 11.05 13.19 -2.06
C ALA A 161 11.45 12.53 -0.74
N TRP A 162 11.47 11.20 -0.66
CA TRP A 162 11.88 10.47 0.53
C TRP A 162 13.36 10.67 0.86
N ARG A 163 14.25 10.64 -0.13
CA ARG A 163 15.68 10.94 0.06
C ARG A 163 15.92 12.35 0.60
N GLN A 164 15.17 13.34 0.11
CA GLN A 164 15.21 14.70 0.64
C GLN A 164 14.70 14.75 2.09
N LEU A 165 13.58 14.08 2.39
CA LEU A 165 13.04 14.00 3.74
C LEU A 165 14.04 13.37 4.73
N PHE A 166 14.68 12.26 4.37
CA PHE A 166 15.69 11.61 5.22
C PHE A 166 16.89 12.51 5.49
N ARG A 167 17.37 13.23 4.47
CA ARG A 167 18.49 14.18 4.61
C ARG A 167 18.13 15.40 5.45
N ALA A 168 16.92 15.92 5.28
CA ALA A 168 16.43 17.10 6.03
C ALA A 168 16.12 16.78 7.50
N ASN A 169 15.89 15.51 7.82
CA ASN A 169 15.51 15.07 9.17
C ASN A 169 16.50 14.01 9.69
N PRO A 170 17.80 14.34 9.82
CA PRO A 170 18.79 13.38 10.23
C PRO A 170 18.51 12.91 11.67
N ALA A 171 18.43 11.61 11.85
CA ALA A 171 18.41 10.94 13.12
C ALA A 171 19.22 9.66 12.95
N GLY A 172 20.34 9.54 13.57
CA GLY A 172 21.10 8.29 13.56
C GLY A 172 20.44 7.22 14.43
N PRO A 173 20.72 5.93 14.20
CA PRO A 173 20.33 4.87 15.11
C PRO A 173 20.88 5.15 16.53
N ASP A 174 20.04 4.95 17.54
CA ASP A 174 20.45 5.13 18.92
C ASP A 174 21.49 4.06 19.30
N LYS A 175 22.72 4.48 19.61
CA LYS A 175 23.81 3.56 19.97
C LYS A 175 23.54 2.78 21.26
N ASN A 176 22.62 3.26 22.09
CA ASN A 176 22.30 2.67 23.38
C ASN A 176 21.05 1.79 23.38
N ARG A 177 20.29 1.74 22.29
CA ARG A 177 19.04 1.00 22.18
C ARG A 177 18.99 0.19 20.88
N PHE A 178 18.26 -0.91 20.89
CA PHE A 178 17.89 -1.59 19.66
C PHE A 178 16.43 -1.27 19.31
N ILE A 179 16.23 -0.48 18.27
CA ILE A 179 14.92 0.07 17.90
C ILE A 179 14.34 -0.72 16.75
N VAL A 180 13.15 -1.30 16.98
CA VAL A 180 12.29 -1.94 15.99
C VAL A 180 11.13 -0.98 15.70
N LEU A 181 11.04 -0.50 14.47
CA LEU A 181 9.97 0.39 14.01
C LEU A 181 8.86 -0.40 13.32
N SER A 182 7.60 -0.08 13.63
CA SER A 182 6.43 -0.54 12.89
C SER A 182 5.55 0.65 12.50
N VAL A 183 5.11 0.69 11.25
CA VAL A 183 4.29 1.79 10.71
C VAL A 183 3.05 1.20 10.03
N CYS A 184 1.87 1.43 10.59
CA CYS A 184 0.62 0.94 9.97
C CYS A 184 -0.63 1.57 10.58
N ARG A 185 -1.78 1.38 9.92
CA ARG A 185 -3.10 1.56 10.55
C ARG A 185 -3.41 0.33 11.41
N PHE A 186 -3.92 0.54 12.61
CA PHE A 186 -4.15 -0.56 13.57
C PHE A 186 -5.44 -1.33 13.26
N TYR A 187 -5.35 -2.18 12.23
CA TYR A 187 -6.37 -3.17 11.90
C TYR A 187 -5.91 -4.57 12.33
N PRO A 188 -6.83 -5.51 12.61
CA PRO A 188 -6.47 -6.87 13.04
C PRO A 188 -5.45 -7.55 12.10
N ARG A 189 -5.64 -7.41 10.80
CA ARG A 189 -4.77 -8.00 9.76
C ARG A 189 -3.32 -7.49 9.76
N LYS A 190 -3.00 -6.41 10.49
CA LYS A 190 -1.62 -5.87 10.58
C LYS A 190 -0.74 -6.61 11.58
N GLY A 191 -1.31 -7.52 12.37
CA GLY A 191 -0.55 -8.44 13.21
C GLY A 191 0.21 -7.80 14.37
N LEU A 192 -0.12 -6.55 14.78
CA LEU A 192 0.62 -5.88 15.87
C LEU A 192 0.58 -6.65 17.20
N ALA A 193 -0.47 -7.46 17.45
CA ALA A 193 -0.51 -8.32 18.63
C ALA A 193 0.61 -9.37 18.61
N ILE A 194 0.96 -9.89 17.43
CA ILE A 194 2.06 -10.85 17.23
C ILE A 194 3.40 -10.16 17.53
N LEU A 195 3.59 -8.91 17.08
CA LEU A 195 4.78 -8.12 17.40
C LEU A 195 4.92 -7.90 18.91
N LEU A 196 3.82 -7.59 19.64
CA LEU A 196 3.84 -7.44 21.09
C LEU A 196 4.21 -8.76 21.78
N GLN A 197 3.70 -9.90 21.33
CA GLN A 197 4.07 -11.21 21.87
C GLN A 197 5.56 -11.54 21.62
N ALA A 198 6.07 -11.24 20.42
CA ALA A 198 7.48 -11.37 20.09
C ALA A 198 8.36 -10.45 20.96
N ALA A 199 7.93 -9.21 21.19
CA ALA A 199 8.63 -8.26 22.07
C ALA A 199 8.70 -8.74 23.52
N ALA A 200 7.66 -9.42 24.02
CA ALA A 200 7.66 -10.01 25.36
C ALA A 200 8.74 -11.08 25.55
N GLN A 201 9.03 -11.86 24.51
CA GLN A 201 10.13 -12.84 24.52
C GLN A 201 11.49 -12.13 24.40
N LEU A 202 11.59 -11.11 23.55
CA LEU A 202 12.84 -10.45 23.21
C LEU A 202 13.38 -9.50 24.30
N ARG A 203 12.52 -8.94 25.16
CA ARG A 203 12.93 -7.96 26.18
C ARG A 203 13.98 -8.45 27.15
N HIS A 204 14.09 -9.76 27.35
CA HIS A 204 15.11 -10.40 28.21
C HIS A 204 16.35 -10.82 27.43
N MET A 205 16.28 -10.83 26.08
CA MET A 205 17.35 -11.29 25.20
C MET A 205 18.09 -10.13 24.54
N ILE A 206 17.41 -8.99 24.35
CA ILE A 206 17.96 -7.78 23.73
C ILE A 206 17.98 -6.68 24.78
N PRO A 207 19.15 -6.31 25.30
CA PRO A 207 19.28 -5.20 26.24
C PRO A 207 18.77 -3.90 25.60
N ARG A 208 17.93 -3.16 26.34
CA ARG A 208 17.37 -1.86 25.91
C ARG A 208 16.60 -1.95 24.57
N LEU A 209 15.88 -3.07 24.34
CA LEU A 209 14.92 -3.19 23.25
C LEU A 209 13.87 -2.07 23.33
N GLU A 210 13.59 -1.44 22.21
CA GLU A 210 12.51 -0.46 22.07
C GLU A 210 11.69 -0.78 20.82
N ILE A 211 10.39 -0.97 20.97
CA ILE A 211 9.44 -1.12 19.86
C ILE A 211 8.74 0.22 19.68
N ARG A 212 8.91 0.85 18.52
CA ARG A 212 8.29 2.13 18.19
C ARG A 212 7.17 1.90 17.17
N ILE A 213 5.96 2.31 17.50
CA ILE A 213 4.79 2.05 16.68
C ILE A 213 4.16 3.37 16.25
N VAL A 214 4.21 3.64 14.93
CA VAL A 214 3.60 4.80 14.30
C VAL A 214 2.26 4.41 13.70
N GLY A 215 1.27 5.27 13.90
CA GLY A 215 -0.09 5.13 13.36
C GLY A 215 -1.14 5.02 14.45
N ASN A 216 -2.37 4.78 14.00
CA ASN A 216 -3.56 4.68 14.85
C ASN A 216 -4.60 3.77 14.16
N GLY A 217 -5.66 3.39 14.89
CA GLY A 217 -6.74 2.60 14.32
C GLY A 217 -7.66 1.95 15.35
N PRO A 218 -8.66 1.19 14.90
CA PRO A 218 -9.68 0.62 15.78
C PRO A 218 -9.12 -0.33 16.85
N GLU A 219 -8.00 -1.02 16.57
CA GLU A 219 -7.36 -1.95 17.50
C GLU A 219 -6.55 -1.27 18.62
N TYR A 220 -6.41 0.07 18.62
CA TYR A 220 -5.53 0.76 19.57
C TYR A 220 -5.78 0.37 21.03
N LYS A 221 -7.05 0.41 21.47
CA LYS A 221 -7.40 0.08 22.87
C LYS A 221 -7.04 -1.36 23.21
N ARG A 222 -7.36 -2.31 22.33
CA ARG A 222 -7.06 -3.74 22.51
C ARG A 222 -5.54 -3.98 22.56
N LEU A 223 -4.79 -3.37 21.66
CA LEU A 223 -3.33 -3.49 21.61
C LEU A 223 -2.68 -2.92 22.87
N ARG A 224 -3.17 -1.80 23.39
CA ARG A 224 -2.71 -1.23 24.68
C ARG A 224 -2.94 -2.21 25.85
N GLN A 225 -4.11 -2.84 25.91
CA GLN A 225 -4.40 -3.87 26.93
C GLN A 225 -3.45 -5.07 26.82
N ILE A 226 -3.18 -5.56 25.62
CA ILE A 226 -2.19 -6.63 25.40
C ILE A 226 -0.80 -6.17 25.87
N CYS A 227 -0.37 -4.96 25.50
CA CYS A 227 0.92 -4.39 25.89
C CYS A 227 1.10 -4.39 27.42
N THR A 228 0.13 -3.84 28.15
CA THR A 228 0.16 -3.80 29.63
C THR A 228 0.09 -5.21 30.23
N GLY A 229 -0.77 -6.10 29.71
CA GLY A 229 -0.85 -7.48 30.18
C GLY A 229 0.48 -8.26 30.01
N LEU A 230 1.23 -7.96 28.95
CA LEU A 230 2.56 -8.50 28.71
C LEU A 230 3.68 -7.73 29.44
N ARG A 231 3.35 -6.68 30.22
CA ARG A 231 4.31 -5.81 30.94
C ARG A 231 5.34 -5.17 30.00
N LEU A 232 4.88 -4.63 28.88
CA LEU A 232 5.73 -4.03 27.85
C LEU A 232 5.70 -2.48 27.85
N ASP A 233 5.06 -1.84 28.81
CA ASP A 233 4.88 -0.39 28.84
C ASP A 233 6.21 0.39 28.82
N ALA A 234 7.29 -0.20 29.33
CA ALA A 234 8.64 0.38 29.27
C ALA A 234 9.40 0.05 27.96
N VAL A 235 8.87 -0.87 27.13
CA VAL A 235 9.52 -1.36 25.89
C VAL A 235 8.85 -0.77 24.67
N VAL A 236 7.52 -0.54 24.71
CA VAL A 236 6.72 -0.14 23.57
C VAL A 236 6.36 1.35 23.63
N ASN A 237 6.74 2.07 22.60
CA ASN A 237 6.45 3.48 22.38
C ASN A 237 5.36 3.65 21.31
N TRP A 238 4.20 4.13 21.72
CA TRP A 238 3.07 4.43 20.83
C TRP A 238 3.16 5.89 20.39
N LEU A 239 3.50 6.12 19.12
CA LEU A 239 3.79 7.47 18.60
C LEU A 239 2.55 8.16 17.99
N GLY A 240 1.46 7.41 17.78
CA GLY A 240 0.30 7.94 17.10
C GLY A 240 0.57 8.32 15.65
N ASP A 241 -0.26 9.21 15.12
CA ASP A 241 -0.06 9.76 13.78
C ASP A 241 1.02 10.85 13.84
N VAL A 242 2.08 10.70 13.04
CA VAL A 242 3.20 11.65 12.96
C VAL A 242 3.20 12.39 11.62
N SER A 243 3.89 13.54 11.55
CA SER A 243 4.12 14.23 10.28
C SER A 243 5.09 13.43 9.39
N LEU A 244 5.15 13.73 8.08
CA LEU A 244 6.12 13.11 7.18
C LEU A 244 7.56 13.31 7.65
N ALA A 245 7.90 14.50 8.18
CA ALA A 245 9.21 14.77 8.77
C ALA A 245 9.48 13.88 9.99
N GLY A 246 8.49 13.75 10.89
CA GLY A 246 8.56 12.84 12.02
C GLY A 246 8.69 11.38 11.61
N LEU A 247 7.97 10.97 10.58
CA LEU A 247 8.06 9.61 10.03
C LEU A 247 9.46 9.33 9.47
N ALA A 248 10.04 10.27 8.74
CA ALA A 248 11.42 10.16 8.24
C ALA A 248 12.44 10.04 9.38
N GLN A 249 12.25 10.81 10.48
CA GLN A 249 13.09 10.67 11.67
C GLN A 249 12.96 9.29 12.31
N GLU A 250 11.75 8.75 12.40
CA GLU A 250 11.54 7.41 12.96
C GLU A 250 12.19 6.32 12.11
N TYR A 251 12.06 6.39 10.76
CA TYR A 251 12.81 5.50 9.88
C TYR A 251 14.32 5.66 10.07
N ASN A 252 14.86 6.89 10.08
CA ASN A 252 16.29 7.12 10.26
C ASN A 252 16.81 6.55 11.61
N ARG A 253 16.03 6.69 12.69
CA ARG A 253 16.36 6.21 14.04
C ARG A 253 16.31 4.69 14.19
N ALA A 254 15.46 4.02 13.42
CA ALA A 254 15.24 2.60 13.52
C ALA A 254 16.48 1.78 13.13
N HIS A 255 16.67 0.64 13.80
CA HIS A 255 17.63 -0.39 13.42
C HIS A 255 17.03 -1.38 12.44
N VAL A 256 15.75 -1.73 12.66
CA VAL A 256 14.98 -2.72 11.88
C VAL A 256 13.56 -2.19 11.68
N PHE A 257 13.02 -2.41 10.51
CA PHE A 257 11.59 -2.25 10.26
C PHE A 257 10.88 -3.60 10.41
N CYS A 258 9.77 -3.62 11.14
CA CYS A 258 8.97 -4.83 11.37
C CYS A 258 7.48 -4.57 11.14
N LEU A 259 6.88 -5.32 10.22
CA LEU A 259 5.42 -5.31 10.05
C LEU A 259 4.91 -6.73 9.77
N PRO A 260 4.34 -7.42 10.77
CA PRO A 260 3.87 -8.80 10.64
C PRO A 260 2.43 -8.89 10.10
N SER A 261 2.16 -8.19 9.00
CA SER A 261 0.83 -8.16 8.38
C SER A 261 0.42 -9.50 7.79
N LEU A 262 -0.74 -10.00 8.18
CA LEU A 262 -1.35 -11.23 7.68
C LEU A 262 -2.02 -11.05 6.32
N GLN A 263 -2.35 -9.80 5.96
CA GLN A 263 -2.91 -9.46 4.67
C GLN A 263 -2.43 -8.06 4.24
N GLU A 264 -1.75 -8.03 3.10
CA GLU A 264 -1.33 -6.85 2.36
C GLU A 264 -1.59 -7.07 0.87
N GLY A 265 -2.14 -6.08 0.20
CA GLY A 265 -2.16 -6.07 -1.25
C GLY A 265 -0.79 -5.75 -1.84
N PHE A 266 0.03 -4.97 -1.09
CA PHE A 266 1.40 -4.60 -1.45
C PHE A 266 2.22 -4.18 -0.22
N GLY A 267 1.82 -3.08 0.46
CA GLY A 267 2.51 -2.53 1.63
C GLY A 267 3.53 -1.44 1.28
N ILE A 268 3.06 -0.24 0.93
CA ILE A 268 3.93 0.92 0.60
C ILE A 268 4.96 1.21 1.70
N VAL A 269 4.65 0.96 2.96
CA VAL A 269 5.58 1.14 4.09
C VAL A 269 6.85 0.28 4.00
N PHE A 270 6.80 -0.84 3.27
CA PHE A 270 8.00 -1.62 2.96
C PHE A 270 8.91 -0.86 2.00
N LEU A 271 8.35 -0.16 1.01
CA LEU A 271 9.14 0.69 0.12
C LEU A 271 9.79 1.86 0.88
N GLU A 272 9.05 2.45 1.83
CA GLU A 272 9.57 3.50 2.69
C GLU A 272 10.75 3.00 3.55
N ALA A 273 10.63 1.80 4.13
CA ALA A 273 11.69 1.16 4.90
C ALA A 273 12.92 0.83 4.03
N MET A 274 12.70 0.30 2.81
CA MET A 274 13.78 0.07 1.84
C MET A 274 14.48 1.37 1.45
N ALA A 275 13.73 2.43 1.14
CA ALA A 275 14.27 3.74 0.80
C ALA A 275 15.06 4.38 1.95
N ALA A 276 14.71 4.06 3.21
CA ALA A 276 15.46 4.44 4.40
C ALA A 276 16.67 3.53 4.69
N GLY A 277 16.94 2.52 3.84
CA GLY A 277 18.01 1.55 4.07
C GLY A 277 17.83 0.72 5.33
N LYS A 278 16.60 0.33 5.66
CA LYS A 278 16.32 -0.50 6.85
C LYS A 278 16.18 -1.97 6.48
N PRO A 279 16.84 -2.87 7.21
CA PRO A 279 16.54 -4.29 7.09
C PRO A 279 15.10 -4.54 7.55
N ILE A 280 14.41 -5.42 6.82
CA ILE A 280 12.98 -5.66 7.02
C ILE A 280 12.76 -7.06 7.56
N ILE A 281 11.92 -7.15 8.59
CA ILE A 281 11.28 -8.40 8.99
C ILE A 281 9.77 -8.27 8.82
N ALA A 282 9.18 -9.25 8.15
CA ALA A 282 7.75 -9.32 7.88
C ALA A 282 7.28 -10.78 8.03
N VAL A 283 6.07 -11.10 7.61
CA VAL A 283 5.58 -12.48 7.60
C VAL A 283 5.35 -12.96 6.17
N ARG A 284 5.45 -14.28 5.97
CA ARG A 284 5.21 -14.95 4.70
C ARG A 284 3.72 -15.07 4.42
N ALA A 285 3.06 -13.95 4.13
CA ALA A 285 1.62 -13.89 3.90
C ALA A 285 1.27 -12.90 2.80
N ALA A 286 0.21 -13.21 2.05
CA ALA A 286 -0.34 -12.37 0.99
C ALA A 286 0.76 -11.88 0.01
N ALA A 287 0.74 -10.61 -0.39
CA ALA A 287 1.73 -10.06 -1.32
C ALA A 287 3.10 -9.75 -0.66
N VAL A 288 3.27 -9.94 0.65
CA VAL A 288 4.51 -9.56 1.34
C VAL A 288 5.76 -10.22 0.73
N PRO A 289 5.78 -11.53 0.37
CA PRO A 289 6.96 -12.15 -0.26
C PRO A 289 7.34 -11.57 -1.62
N GLU A 290 6.38 -10.99 -2.35
CA GLU A 290 6.64 -10.35 -3.65
C GLU A 290 7.36 -9.01 -3.48
N VAL A 291 7.09 -8.29 -2.39
CA VAL A 291 7.62 -6.96 -2.11
C VAL A 291 8.89 -7.04 -1.26
N VAL A 292 8.89 -7.85 -0.19
CA VAL A 292 10.02 -8.00 0.73
C VAL A 292 10.88 -9.19 0.27
N ARG A 293 11.58 -9.02 -0.85
CA ARG A 293 12.49 -10.04 -1.41
C ARG A 293 13.81 -10.12 -0.66
N HIS A 294 14.22 -9.02 -0.07
CA HIS A 294 15.46 -8.85 0.69
C HIS A 294 15.15 -8.53 2.16
N GLY A 295 14.65 -9.53 2.88
CA GLY A 295 14.27 -9.40 4.29
C GLY A 295 14.12 -10.77 4.94
N ILE A 296 13.83 -10.79 6.23
CA ILE A 296 13.47 -12.00 6.94
C ILE A 296 11.95 -12.15 6.90
N LEU A 297 11.46 -13.30 6.45
CA LEU A 297 10.03 -13.64 6.42
C LEU A 297 9.75 -14.68 7.49
N ALA A 298 9.12 -14.25 8.59
CA ALA A 298 8.64 -15.13 9.64
C ALA A 298 7.35 -15.86 9.23
N GLU A 299 7.03 -16.94 9.93
CA GLU A 299 5.77 -17.64 9.72
C GLU A 299 4.58 -16.81 10.21
N PRO A 300 3.46 -16.80 9.48
CA PRO A 300 2.26 -16.08 9.86
C PRO A 300 1.75 -16.53 11.24
N GLU A 301 1.21 -15.57 12.01
CA GLU A 301 0.65 -15.79 13.35
C GLU A 301 1.61 -16.44 14.36
N ASN A 302 2.90 -16.46 14.09
CA ASN A 302 3.93 -17.10 14.91
C ASN A 302 4.86 -16.06 15.54
N ALA A 303 4.63 -15.74 16.81
CA ALA A 303 5.42 -14.77 17.57
C ALA A 303 6.87 -15.26 17.82
N GLU A 304 7.10 -16.57 17.95
CA GLU A 304 8.45 -17.14 18.11
C GLU A 304 9.28 -16.96 16.84
N SER A 305 8.69 -17.28 15.68
CA SER A 305 9.34 -17.08 14.39
C SER A 305 9.69 -15.61 14.16
N LEU A 306 8.76 -14.69 14.51
CA LEU A 306 9.02 -13.24 14.43
C LEU A 306 10.12 -12.80 15.38
N ALA A 307 10.11 -13.29 16.63
CA ALA A 307 11.14 -13.00 17.63
C ALA A 307 12.51 -13.52 17.19
N ALA A 308 12.57 -14.73 16.65
CA ALA A 308 13.81 -15.32 16.13
C ALA A 308 14.41 -14.46 15.01
N GLY A 309 13.59 -13.96 14.07
CA GLY A 309 14.06 -13.08 13.00
C GLY A 309 14.57 -11.72 13.51
N ILE A 310 13.88 -11.10 14.46
CA ILE A 310 14.36 -9.85 15.11
C ILE A 310 15.68 -10.10 15.86
N LEU A 311 15.78 -11.20 16.58
CA LEU A 311 17.01 -11.57 17.31
C LEU A 311 18.17 -11.87 16.36
N GLN A 312 17.91 -12.46 15.19
CA GLN A 312 18.90 -12.71 14.16
C GLN A 312 19.49 -11.37 13.65
N PHE A 313 18.66 -10.36 13.42
CA PHE A 313 19.13 -9.01 13.07
C PHE A 313 19.95 -8.38 14.19
N TYR A 314 19.49 -8.49 15.44
CA TYR A 314 20.24 -7.95 16.59
C TYR A 314 21.65 -8.56 16.69
N ARG A 315 21.77 -9.87 16.47
CA ARG A 315 23.03 -10.61 16.60
C ARG A 315 23.96 -10.54 15.40
N ASN A 316 23.43 -10.11 14.24
CA ASN A 316 24.15 -10.16 12.98
C ASN A 316 24.08 -8.83 12.20
N PRO A 317 24.90 -7.83 12.58
CA PRO A 317 24.94 -6.53 11.92
C PRO A 317 25.30 -6.59 10.43
N ASP A 318 26.10 -7.56 10.03
CA ASP A 318 26.49 -7.73 8.61
C ASP A 318 25.32 -8.22 7.76
N LEU A 319 24.50 -9.12 8.29
CA LEU A 319 23.23 -9.50 7.66
C LEU A 319 22.30 -8.29 7.51
N CYS A 320 22.16 -7.47 8.57
CA CYS A 320 21.39 -6.23 8.51
C CYS A 320 21.84 -5.35 7.34
N ARG A 321 23.16 -5.12 7.26
CA ARG A 321 23.76 -4.26 6.22
C ARG A 321 23.54 -4.82 4.83
N SER A 322 23.77 -6.11 4.65
CA SER A 322 23.59 -6.79 3.36
C SER A 322 22.14 -6.69 2.86
N LEU A 323 21.16 -7.04 3.70
CA LEU A 323 19.75 -7.00 3.31
C LEU A 323 19.23 -5.55 3.13
N ALA A 324 19.71 -4.60 3.93
CA ALA A 324 19.38 -3.19 3.76
C ALA A 324 19.91 -2.63 2.41
N LEU A 325 21.13 -2.96 2.02
CA LEU A 325 21.72 -2.54 0.73
C LEU A 325 20.96 -3.18 -0.45
N ALA A 326 20.60 -4.45 -0.34
CA ALA A 326 19.79 -5.12 -1.36
C ALA A 326 18.39 -4.50 -1.48
N GLY A 327 17.75 -4.15 -0.36
CA GLY A 327 16.48 -3.41 -0.34
C GLY A 327 16.58 -2.01 -0.96
N LEU A 328 17.68 -1.27 -0.69
CA LEU A 328 17.94 0.02 -1.31
C LEU A 328 18.12 -0.06 -2.83
N ALA A 329 18.69 -1.14 -3.34
CA ALA A 329 18.79 -1.37 -4.76
C ALA A 329 17.44 -1.76 -5.37
N ASP A 330 16.68 -2.61 -4.68
CA ASP A 330 15.41 -3.11 -5.17
C ASP A 330 14.31 -2.05 -5.23
N VAL A 331 14.30 -1.09 -4.29
CA VAL A 331 13.28 -0.03 -4.26
C VAL A 331 13.31 0.89 -5.48
N GLU A 332 14.41 0.98 -6.22
CA GLU A 332 14.51 1.73 -7.48
C GLU A 332 13.50 1.24 -8.53
N ASN A 333 13.12 -0.04 -8.47
CA ASN A 333 12.12 -0.61 -9.37
C ASN A 333 10.71 -0.06 -9.13
N PHE A 334 10.47 0.55 -7.98
CA PHE A 334 9.19 1.09 -7.54
C PHE A 334 9.15 2.62 -7.57
N ASP A 335 10.16 3.26 -8.18
CA ASP A 335 10.15 4.73 -8.33
C ASP A 335 8.94 5.21 -9.13
N VAL A 336 8.39 6.34 -8.70
CA VAL A 336 7.17 6.95 -9.27
C VAL A 336 7.23 7.11 -10.79
N HIS A 337 8.37 7.49 -11.37
CA HIS A 337 8.49 7.68 -12.81
C HIS A 337 8.49 6.35 -13.56
N ARG A 338 9.14 5.33 -13.01
CA ARG A 338 9.20 4.00 -13.62
C ARG A 338 7.83 3.33 -13.61
N VAL A 339 7.15 3.34 -12.48
CA VAL A 339 5.83 2.71 -12.35
C VAL A 339 4.75 3.47 -13.13
N ALA A 340 4.81 4.81 -13.16
CA ALA A 340 3.88 5.59 -13.97
C ALA A 340 4.04 5.31 -15.48
N ARG A 341 5.28 5.11 -15.98
CA ARG A 341 5.51 4.68 -17.38
C ARG A 341 4.95 3.29 -17.63
N LEU A 342 5.17 2.34 -16.72
CA LEU A 342 4.61 0.99 -16.82
C LEU A 342 3.08 1.06 -16.88
N PHE A 343 2.44 1.84 -15.99
CA PHE A 343 0.99 2.04 -16.02
C PHE A 343 0.51 2.58 -17.37
N LEU A 344 1.18 3.60 -17.92
CA LEU A 344 0.85 4.17 -19.24
C LEU A 344 0.99 3.12 -20.37
N SER A 345 2.06 2.31 -20.35
CA SER A 345 2.24 1.27 -21.36
C SER A 345 1.14 0.22 -21.34
N GLU A 346 0.63 -0.11 -20.16
CA GLU A 346 -0.45 -1.08 -20.03
C GLU A 346 -1.80 -0.52 -20.49
N ILE A 347 -2.17 0.69 -20.04
CA ILE A 347 -3.45 1.29 -20.44
C ILE A 347 -3.50 1.67 -21.92
N ALA A 348 -2.36 1.96 -22.55
CA ALA A 348 -2.30 2.24 -23.99
C ALA A 348 -2.78 1.09 -24.86
N LYS A 349 -2.74 -0.14 -24.36
CA LYS A 349 -3.20 -1.33 -25.08
C LYS A 349 -4.71 -1.30 -25.34
N VAL A 350 -5.47 -0.55 -24.53
CA VAL A 350 -6.94 -0.44 -24.65
C VAL A 350 -7.41 0.95 -25.12
N ILE A 351 -6.53 1.94 -25.16
CA ILE A 351 -6.85 3.27 -25.70
C ILE A 351 -6.78 3.19 -27.24
N PRO A 352 -7.84 3.51 -27.98
CA PRO A 352 -7.78 3.55 -29.43
C PRO A 352 -6.67 4.48 -29.92
N ALA A 353 -5.92 4.05 -30.93
CA ALA A 353 -4.95 4.94 -31.58
C ALA A 353 -5.71 6.15 -32.16
N THR A 354 -5.44 7.33 -31.65
CA THR A 354 -5.89 8.54 -32.31
C THR A 354 -5.07 8.69 -33.59
N ASP A 355 -5.67 9.13 -34.71
CA ASP A 355 -5.01 9.35 -36.00
C ASP A 355 -3.85 10.38 -35.98
N ALA A 356 -3.46 10.85 -34.81
CA ALA A 356 -2.32 11.71 -34.54
C ALA A 356 -1.21 10.93 -33.86
N GLY A 357 -0.27 10.38 -34.67
CA GLY A 357 1.06 9.92 -34.31
C GLY A 357 1.18 9.05 -33.03
N SER A 358 1.80 7.88 -33.19
CA SER A 358 2.18 7.04 -32.05
C SER A 358 2.90 7.89 -30.98
N PRO A 359 2.51 7.82 -29.71
CA PRO A 359 3.19 8.60 -28.67
C PRO A 359 4.65 8.17 -28.55
N ASP A 360 5.58 9.11 -28.55
CA ASP A 360 7.05 8.92 -28.44
C ASP A 360 7.55 8.04 -27.28
N TRP A 361 6.65 7.71 -26.32
CA TRP A 361 7.00 6.86 -25.17
C TRP A 361 6.82 5.36 -25.42
N ALA A 362 6.12 4.94 -26.50
CA ALA A 362 5.91 3.52 -26.82
C ALA A 362 7.19 2.85 -27.37
N VAL A 363 8.20 3.62 -27.75
CA VAL A 363 9.41 3.13 -28.45
C VAL A 363 10.57 2.72 -27.51
N ASN A 364 10.51 3.07 -26.22
CA ASN A 364 11.63 2.84 -25.29
C ASN A 364 11.44 1.73 -24.23
N SER A 365 10.54 0.79 -24.45
CA SER A 365 10.36 -0.36 -23.52
C SER A 365 11.21 -1.59 -23.88
N ALA A 366 12.13 -1.47 -24.86
CA ALA A 366 13.08 -2.51 -25.21
C ALA A 366 14.49 -1.96 -25.05
N LEU A 367 14.99 -1.85 -23.82
CA LEU A 367 16.44 -1.84 -23.52
C LEU A 367 16.63 -2.06 -22.01
N ASP A 368 17.15 -3.25 -21.70
CA ASP A 368 17.87 -3.79 -20.54
C ASP A 368 17.12 -3.98 -19.23
#